data_e40f03d4b94d4a803c22cae7fc9cbb3a
#
_entry.id   e40f03d4b94d4a803c22cae7fc9cbb3a
#
_cell.length_a   1.000
_cell.length_b   1.000
_cell.length_c   1.000
_cell.angle_alpha   90.00
_cell.angle_beta   90.00
_cell.angle_gamma   90.00
#
_symmetry.space_group_name_H-M   'P 1'
#
loop_
_entity.id
_entity.type
_entity.pdbx_description
1 polymer ?
#
loop_
_entity_poly.entity_id
_entity_poly.type
_entity_poly.pdbx_seq_one_letter_code
_entity_poly.pdbx_strand_id
1 'polypeptide(L)'
;MTVHEAGQDAWAAALRAHGRRVTKQRLAVLTAVEHHPHSPAESILAAAREELPELTAQSVYVVLGDLTDLQMLRRFEPPHSPALYETRVGDNHHHAVCISCGRVEDVDCAVGHAPCLTPHWDADAKPMTIQIADVMYQGICQDCQRTQKLPAERN
;
A
#
# COMPACT_ATOMS: atom_id res chain seq x y z
N MET A 1 -4.60 1.13 -28.73
CA MET A 1 -4.64 1.55 -27.31
C MET A 1 -3.84 0.53 -26.54
N THR A 2 -2.72 0.91 -25.97
CA THR A 2 -1.88 0.02 -25.18
C THR A 2 -2.55 -0.20 -23.80
N VAL A 3 -2.19 -1.29 -23.09
CA VAL A 3 -2.70 -1.57 -21.72
C VAL A 3 -2.41 -0.39 -20.78
N HIS A 4 -1.30 0.29 -21.00
CA HIS A 4 -0.87 1.47 -20.24
C HIS A 4 -1.78 2.69 -20.45
N GLU A 5 -2.21 2.96 -21.68
CA GLU A 5 -3.16 4.06 -21.99
C GLU A 5 -4.52 3.83 -21.35
N ALA A 6 -5.00 2.57 -21.32
CA ALA A 6 -6.26 2.23 -20.68
C ALA A 6 -6.23 2.46 -19.16
N GLY A 7 -5.10 2.20 -18.50
CA GLY A 7 -4.90 2.50 -17.08
C GLY A 7 -4.89 4.00 -16.78
N GLN A 8 -4.18 4.79 -17.57
CA GLN A 8 -4.13 6.25 -17.39
C GLN A 8 -5.48 6.92 -17.60
N ASP A 9 -6.28 6.45 -18.56
CA ASP A 9 -7.64 6.97 -18.78
C ASP A 9 -8.56 6.69 -17.59
N ALA A 10 -8.44 5.50 -16.98
CA ALA A 10 -9.19 5.14 -15.78
C ALA A 10 -8.79 6.04 -14.59
N TRP A 11 -7.48 6.27 -14.38
CA TRP A 11 -6.99 7.18 -13.35
C TRP A 11 -7.41 8.63 -13.60
N ALA A 12 -7.40 9.08 -14.85
CA ALA A 12 -7.87 10.41 -15.20
C ALA A 12 -9.38 10.58 -14.90
N ALA A 13 -10.19 9.56 -15.17
CA ALA A 13 -11.61 9.56 -14.82
C ALA A 13 -11.84 9.59 -13.31
N ALA A 14 -11.10 8.77 -12.55
CA ALA A 14 -11.15 8.73 -11.10
C ALA A 14 -10.77 10.08 -10.47
N LEU A 15 -9.69 10.71 -10.93
CA LEU A 15 -9.29 12.05 -10.46
C LEU A 15 -10.39 13.08 -10.68
N ARG A 16 -11.03 13.08 -11.86
CA ARG A 16 -12.15 13.99 -12.13
C ARG A 16 -13.35 13.73 -11.23
N ALA A 17 -13.66 12.46 -10.97
CA ALA A 17 -14.76 12.09 -10.06
C ALA A 17 -14.51 12.59 -8.63
N HIS A 18 -13.26 12.65 -8.18
CA HIS A 18 -12.85 13.26 -6.91
C HIS A 18 -12.68 14.79 -6.97
N GLY A 19 -13.10 15.45 -8.08
CA GLY A 19 -12.96 16.89 -8.25
C GLY A 19 -11.51 17.38 -8.39
N ARG A 20 -10.59 16.49 -8.75
CA ARG A 20 -9.17 16.81 -8.91
C ARG A 20 -8.79 17.04 -10.36
N ARG A 21 -7.92 18.04 -10.56
CA ARG A 21 -7.33 18.28 -11.88
C ARG A 21 -6.43 17.10 -12.26
N VAL A 22 -6.61 16.60 -13.46
CA VAL A 22 -5.71 15.62 -14.06
C VAL A 22 -4.39 16.32 -14.42
N THR A 23 -3.29 15.82 -13.86
CA THR A 23 -1.94 16.32 -14.14
C THR A 23 -1.02 15.14 -14.49
N LYS A 24 0.01 15.40 -15.29
CA LYS A 24 1.02 14.38 -15.63
C LYS A 24 1.65 13.78 -14.37
N GLN A 25 1.92 14.60 -13.36
CA GLN A 25 2.51 14.14 -12.10
C GLN A 25 1.60 13.15 -11.36
N ARG A 26 0.29 13.43 -11.24
CA ARG A 26 -0.67 12.52 -10.60
C ARG A 26 -0.80 11.21 -11.37
N LEU A 27 -0.86 11.27 -12.69
CA LEU A 27 -0.94 10.06 -13.52
C LEU A 27 0.34 9.22 -13.40
N ALA A 28 1.51 9.83 -13.50
CA ALA A 28 2.77 9.12 -13.37
C ALA A 28 2.94 8.44 -12.00
N VAL A 29 2.54 9.11 -10.91
CA VAL A 29 2.57 8.52 -9.56
C VAL A 29 1.56 7.37 -9.43
N LEU A 30 0.31 7.54 -9.88
CA LEU A 30 -0.70 6.47 -9.84
C LEU A 30 -0.25 5.25 -10.64
N THR A 31 0.25 5.45 -11.85
CA THR A 31 0.78 4.38 -12.70
C THR A 31 1.97 3.68 -12.03
N ALA A 32 2.89 4.44 -11.42
CA ALA A 32 4.03 3.86 -10.72
C ALA A 32 3.60 3.00 -9.53
N VAL A 33 2.63 3.45 -8.71
CA VAL A 33 2.11 2.67 -7.58
C VAL A 33 1.34 1.43 -8.05
N GLU A 34 0.58 1.53 -9.14
CA GLU A 34 -0.16 0.40 -9.72
C GLU A 34 0.76 -0.72 -10.19
N HIS A 35 1.88 -0.37 -10.83
CA HIS A 35 2.86 -1.35 -11.32
C HIS A 35 3.82 -1.85 -10.23
N HIS A 36 4.01 -1.07 -9.18
CA HIS A 36 4.90 -1.38 -8.07
C HIS A 36 4.16 -1.20 -6.72
N PRO A 37 3.16 -2.04 -6.41
CA PRO A 37 2.47 -1.98 -5.14
C PRO A 37 3.42 -2.23 -3.97
N HIS A 38 3.05 -1.75 -2.79
CA HIS A 38 3.85 -1.86 -1.57
C HIS A 38 5.25 -1.25 -1.68
N SER A 39 5.38 -0.18 -2.46
CA SER A 39 6.65 0.53 -2.66
C SER A 39 6.72 1.81 -1.82
N PRO A 40 7.92 2.17 -1.32
CA PRO A 40 8.15 3.44 -0.66
C PRO A 40 8.20 4.58 -1.68
N ALA A 41 8.03 5.82 -1.19
CA ALA A 41 8.01 7.02 -2.03
C ALA A 41 9.25 7.17 -2.94
N GLU A 42 10.43 6.74 -2.49
CA GLU A 42 11.66 6.78 -3.29
C GLU A 42 11.61 5.86 -4.51
N SER A 43 11.09 4.64 -4.34
CA SER A 43 10.91 3.70 -5.44
C SER A 43 9.84 4.17 -6.41
N ILE A 44 8.74 4.74 -5.89
CA ILE A 44 7.68 5.34 -6.71
C ILE A 44 8.24 6.51 -7.53
N LEU A 45 9.07 7.38 -6.92
CA LEU A 45 9.74 8.47 -7.62
C LEU A 45 10.62 7.96 -8.76
N ALA A 46 11.42 6.90 -8.48
CA ALA A 46 12.30 6.31 -9.49
C ALA A 46 11.49 5.78 -10.69
N ALA A 47 10.42 5.02 -10.44
CA ALA A 47 9.54 4.49 -11.47
C ALA A 47 8.80 5.61 -12.24
N ALA A 48 8.25 6.61 -11.55
CA ALA A 48 7.52 7.71 -12.17
C ALA A 48 8.43 8.60 -13.04
N ARG A 49 9.74 8.67 -12.76
CA ARG A 49 10.73 9.40 -13.57
C ARG A 49 11.03 8.75 -14.92
N GLU A 50 10.68 7.51 -15.11
CA GLU A 50 10.80 6.87 -16.43
C GLU A 50 9.89 7.57 -17.45
N GLU A 51 8.73 8.07 -17.04
CA GLU A 51 7.79 8.83 -17.87
C GLU A 51 7.96 10.35 -17.71
N LEU A 52 8.32 10.82 -16.52
CA LEU A 52 8.39 12.23 -16.17
C LEU A 52 9.73 12.55 -15.47
N PRO A 53 10.84 12.64 -16.23
CA PRO A 53 12.20 12.78 -15.68
C PRO A 53 12.41 13.98 -14.75
N GLU A 54 11.66 15.07 -14.95
CA GLU A 54 11.72 16.31 -14.14
C GLU A 54 10.98 16.22 -12.80
N LEU A 55 10.33 15.07 -12.49
CA LEU A 55 9.58 14.94 -11.26
C LEU A 55 10.49 15.00 -10.03
N THR A 56 10.14 15.89 -9.09
CA THR A 56 10.91 16.07 -7.85
C THR A 56 10.39 15.20 -6.72
N ALA A 57 11.25 14.88 -5.75
CA ALA A 57 10.85 14.14 -4.55
C ALA A 57 9.72 14.88 -3.80
N GLN A 58 9.85 16.21 -3.64
CA GLN A 58 8.82 17.02 -2.99
C GLN A 58 7.47 16.90 -3.69
N SER A 59 7.44 16.96 -5.04
CA SER A 59 6.21 16.79 -5.81
C SER A 59 5.58 15.42 -5.59
N VAL A 60 6.37 14.35 -5.52
CA VAL A 60 5.87 12.98 -5.25
C VAL A 60 5.22 12.90 -3.87
N TYR A 61 5.88 13.41 -2.82
CA TYR A 61 5.31 13.39 -1.47
C TYR A 61 3.99 14.17 -1.39
N VAL A 62 3.90 15.33 -2.04
CA VAL A 62 2.65 16.12 -2.11
C VAL A 62 1.55 15.34 -2.84
N VAL A 63 1.87 14.71 -3.97
CA VAL A 63 0.91 13.92 -4.75
C VAL A 63 0.47 12.67 -3.98
N LEU A 64 1.39 11.93 -3.35
CA LEU A 64 1.07 10.75 -2.54
C LEU A 64 0.15 11.12 -1.36
N GLY A 65 0.41 12.24 -0.68
CA GLY A 65 -0.46 12.75 0.38
C GLY A 65 -1.86 13.07 -0.14
N ASP A 66 -1.98 13.86 -1.19
CA ASP A 66 -3.29 14.23 -1.80
C ASP A 66 -4.08 12.98 -2.24
N LEU A 67 -3.43 12.01 -2.88
CA LEU A 67 -4.07 10.78 -3.35
C LEU A 67 -4.49 9.86 -2.18
N THR A 68 -3.73 9.84 -1.09
CA THR A 68 -4.08 9.10 0.14
C THR A 68 -5.29 9.74 0.83
N ASP A 69 -5.32 11.07 0.95
CA ASP A 69 -6.45 11.80 1.53
C ASP A 69 -7.74 11.60 0.73
N LEU A 70 -7.62 11.43 -0.59
CA LEU A 70 -8.73 11.11 -1.49
C LEU A 70 -9.14 9.64 -1.45
N GLN A 71 -8.47 8.79 -0.69
CA GLN A 71 -8.68 7.35 -0.68
C GLN A 71 -8.50 6.69 -2.06
N MET A 72 -7.67 7.28 -2.92
CA MET A 72 -7.24 6.70 -4.18
C MET A 72 -5.98 5.83 -4.02
N LEU A 73 -5.23 6.07 -2.95
CA LEU A 73 -4.13 5.24 -2.48
C LEU A 73 -4.34 4.87 -1.01
N ARG A 74 -3.89 3.70 -0.65
CA ARG A 74 -3.69 3.29 0.74
C ARG A 74 -2.21 3.46 1.10
N ARG A 75 -1.97 4.00 2.31
CA ARG A 75 -0.65 4.15 2.91
C ARG A 75 -0.61 3.34 4.20
N PHE A 76 0.42 2.55 4.39
CA PHE A 76 0.65 1.81 5.63
C PHE A 76 2.14 1.76 5.95
N GLU A 77 2.48 1.49 7.21
CA GLU A 77 3.85 1.52 7.71
C GLU A 77 4.18 0.19 8.39
N PRO A 78 4.88 -0.74 7.70
CA PRO A 78 5.43 -1.92 8.36
C PRO A 78 6.47 -1.51 9.43
N PRO A 79 6.61 -2.28 10.52
CA PRO A 79 7.63 -2.03 11.53
C PRO A 79 9.02 -1.94 10.90
N HIS A 80 9.78 -0.89 11.28
CA HIS A 80 11.14 -0.63 10.79
C HIS A 80 11.27 -0.42 9.27
N SER A 81 10.18 -0.06 8.61
CA SER A 81 10.12 0.24 7.18
C SER A 81 9.61 1.66 6.95
N PRO A 82 9.97 2.32 5.84
CA PRO A 82 9.27 3.54 5.42
C PRO A 82 7.80 3.22 5.10
N ALA A 83 6.99 4.28 4.98
CA ALA A 83 5.63 4.16 4.49
C ALA A 83 5.60 3.54 3.09
N LEU A 84 4.70 2.60 2.88
CA LEU A 84 4.44 1.93 1.63
C LEU A 84 3.07 2.35 1.08
N TYR A 85 2.92 2.28 -0.23
CA TYR A 85 1.72 2.73 -0.93
C TYR A 85 1.19 1.66 -1.88
N GLU A 86 -0.12 1.65 -2.04
CA GLU A 86 -0.84 0.75 -2.95
C GLU A 86 -2.09 1.40 -3.52
N THR A 87 -2.56 0.89 -4.65
CA THR A 87 -3.80 1.33 -5.31
C THR A 87 -5.02 0.52 -4.86
N ARG A 88 -4.83 -0.56 -4.10
CA ARG A 88 -5.91 -1.38 -3.58
C ARG A 88 -6.59 -0.68 -2.41
N VAL A 89 -7.76 -0.10 -2.68
CA VAL A 89 -8.57 0.67 -1.74
C VAL A 89 -10.03 0.19 -1.74
N GLY A 90 -10.77 0.52 -0.69
CA GLY A 90 -12.22 0.26 -0.64
C GLY A 90 -12.61 -1.15 -0.22
N ASP A 91 -11.66 -1.99 0.13
CA ASP A 91 -11.88 -3.31 0.73
C ASP A 91 -11.17 -3.41 2.09
N ASN A 92 -11.45 -4.49 2.83
CA ASN A 92 -10.80 -4.78 4.09
C ASN A 92 -9.82 -5.94 3.91
N HIS A 93 -8.65 -5.67 3.33
CA HIS A 93 -7.54 -6.61 3.26
C HIS A 93 -6.46 -6.27 4.29
N HIS A 94 -5.57 -7.20 4.52
CA HIS A 94 -4.47 -7.14 5.48
C HIS A 94 -3.14 -7.35 4.75
N HIS A 95 -2.04 -7.14 5.46
CA HIS A 95 -0.70 -7.34 4.90
C HIS A 95 0.07 -8.40 5.69
N ALA A 96 0.82 -9.23 4.99
CA ALA A 96 1.82 -10.11 5.56
C ALA A 96 3.22 -9.59 5.20
N VAL A 97 4.05 -9.36 6.20
CA VAL A 97 5.39 -8.78 6.05
C VAL A 97 6.45 -9.80 6.44
N CYS A 98 7.40 -10.04 5.56
CA CYS A 98 8.58 -10.83 5.88
C CYS A 98 9.57 -10.02 6.70
N ILE A 99 9.82 -10.40 7.96
CA ILE A 99 10.76 -9.70 8.85
C ILE A 99 12.23 -9.87 8.43
N SER A 100 12.53 -10.77 7.49
CA SER A 100 13.89 -11.02 7.01
C SER A 100 14.25 -10.18 5.78
N CYS A 101 13.35 -10.08 4.79
CA CYS A 101 13.63 -9.39 3.53
C CYS A 101 12.72 -8.19 3.25
N GLY A 102 11.71 -7.93 4.09
CA GLY A 102 10.79 -6.82 3.92
C GLY A 102 9.69 -7.05 2.87
N ARG A 103 9.62 -8.21 2.22
CA ARG A 103 8.57 -8.54 1.24
C ARG A 103 7.20 -8.41 1.88
N VAL A 104 6.29 -7.75 1.19
CA VAL A 104 4.89 -7.58 1.60
C VAL A 104 3.98 -8.31 0.62
N GLU A 105 2.95 -8.96 1.15
CA GLU A 105 1.89 -9.61 0.38
C GLU A 105 0.54 -9.21 0.95
N ASP A 106 -0.45 -9.04 0.06
CA ASP A 106 -1.83 -8.85 0.46
C ASP A 106 -2.43 -10.15 1.00
N VAL A 107 -3.20 -10.02 2.05
CA VAL A 107 -3.97 -11.11 2.65
C VAL A 107 -5.45 -10.71 2.66
N ASP A 108 -6.26 -11.41 1.90
CA ASP A 108 -7.69 -11.14 1.87
C ASP A 108 -8.32 -11.39 3.24
N CYS A 109 -9.17 -10.46 3.67
CA CYS A 109 -9.90 -10.61 4.92
C CYS A 109 -11.03 -11.63 4.76
N ALA A 110 -11.01 -12.70 5.55
CA ALA A 110 -12.06 -13.73 5.53
C ALA A 110 -13.46 -13.18 5.91
N VAL A 111 -13.50 -12.09 6.68
CA VAL A 111 -14.75 -11.41 7.09
C VAL A 111 -15.19 -10.38 6.06
N GLY A 112 -14.24 -9.76 5.34
CA GLY A 112 -14.49 -8.78 4.28
C GLY A 112 -14.85 -7.37 4.75
N HIS A 113 -15.03 -7.14 6.05
CA HIS A 113 -15.37 -5.82 6.61
C HIS A 113 -14.77 -5.64 8.01
N ALA A 114 -14.60 -4.40 8.42
CA ALA A 114 -14.18 -4.06 9.78
C ALA A 114 -15.35 -4.09 10.79
N PRO A 115 -15.11 -4.44 12.07
CA PRO A 115 -13.89 -5.05 12.57
C PRO A 115 -13.83 -6.54 12.21
N CYS A 116 -12.73 -7.01 11.69
CA CYS A 116 -12.52 -8.44 11.41
C CYS A 116 -12.12 -9.24 12.67
N LEU A 117 -11.75 -8.54 13.73
CA LEU A 117 -11.56 -9.06 15.09
C LEU A 117 -12.61 -8.44 16.00
N THR A 118 -13.17 -9.22 16.92
CA THR A 118 -14.13 -8.70 17.88
C THR A 118 -13.39 -7.95 18.99
N PRO A 119 -13.51 -6.62 19.09
CA PRO A 119 -12.90 -5.87 20.17
C PRO A 119 -13.59 -6.20 21.50
N HIS A 120 -12.79 -6.38 22.55
CA HIS A 120 -13.29 -6.53 23.92
C HIS A 120 -13.11 -5.19 24.66
N TRP A 121 -14.19 -4.69 25.27
CA TRP A 121 -14.22 -3.47 26.04
C TRP A 121 -14.44 -3.77 27.53
N ASP A 122 -13.71 -3.10 28.39
CA ASP A 122 -13.99 -3.17 29.83
C ASP A 122 -15.37 -2.57 30.14
N ALA A 123 -15.97 -3.00 31.27
CA ALA A 123 -17.34 -2.61 31.65
C ALA A 123 -17.52 -1.08 31.76
N ASP A 124 -16.47 -0.35 32.15
CA ASP A 124 -16.50 1.09 32.35
C ASP A 124 -15.99 1.87 31.11
N ALA A 125 -15.61 1.16 30.04
CA ALA A 125 -15.12 1.79 28.82
C ALA A 125 -16.26 2.49 28.07
N LYS A 126 -15.90 3.54 27.35
CA LYS A 126 -16.79 4.19 26.37
C LYS A 126 -16.42 3.65 24.98
N PRO A 127 -17.10 2.60 24.50
CA PRO A 127 -16.73 1.97 23.23
C PRO A 127 -16.87 2.94 22.07
N MET A 128 -15.90 2.88 21.14
CA MET A 128 -15.92 3.60 19.87
C MET A 128 -16.58 2.76 18.79
N THR A 129 -17.20 3.42 17.81
CA THR A 129 -17.61 2.75 16.58
C THR A 129 -16.36 2.53 15.72
N ILE A 130 -16.00 1.26 15.54
CA ILE A 130 -14.81 0.90 14.73
C ILE A 130 -15.13 1.11 13.25
N GLN A 131 -14.29 1.88 12.56
CA GLN A 131 -14.41 2.15 11.13
C GLN A 131 -13.38 1.36 10.31
N ILE A 132 -12.18 1.17 10.89
CA ILE A 132 -11.05 0.49 10.24
C ILE A 132 -10.43 -0.46 11.25
N ALA A 133 -10.04 -1.64 10.82
CA ALA A 133 -9.26 -2.60 11.59
C ALA A 133 -8.06 -3.04 10.74
N ASP A 134 -6.91 -2.44 10.99
CA ASP A 134 -5.67 -2.81 10.31
C ASP A 134 -5.00 -3.99 11.03
N VAL A 135 -4.80 -5.08 10.29
CA VAL A 135 -4.09 -6.27 10.78
C VAL A 135 -2.86 -6.47 9.91
N MET A 136 -1.70 -6.55 10.54
CA MET A 136 -0.43 -6.84 9.89
C MET A 136 0.17 -8.12 10.45
N TYR A 137 0.32 -9.12 9.58
CA TYR A 137 0.99 -10.37 9.93
C TYR A 137 2.49 -10.22 9.71
N GLN A 138 3.29 -10.72 10.63
CA GLN A 138 4.75 -10.72 10.53
C GLN A 138 5.26 -12.15 10.56
N GLY A 139 6.16 -12.50 9.64
CA GLY A 139 6.67 -13.86 9.51
C GLY A 139 7.92 -13.93 8.64
N ILE A 140 8.28 -15.12 8.20
CA ILE A 140 9.39 -15.38 7.29
C ILE A 140 8.81 -15.94 5.98
N CYS A 141 9.04 -15.28 4.84
CA CYS A 141 8.59 -15.75 3.54
C CYS A 141 9.30 -17.05 3.14
N GLN A 142 8.68 -17.80 2.22
CA GLN A 142 9.17 -19.11 1.81
C GLN A 142 10.61 -19.07 1.26
N ASP A 143 10.98 -18.00 0.54
CA ASP A 143 12.32 -17.85 -0.02
C ASP A 143 13.37 -17.64 1.07
N CYS A 144 13.05 -16.81 2.09
CA CYS A 144 13.92 -16.63 3.24
C CYS A 144 14.04 -17.89 4.11
N GLN A 145 12.98 -18.68 4.24
CA GLN A 145 13.04 -19.98 4.93
C GLN A 145 13.98 -20.97 4.23
N ARG A 146 13.99 -20.97 2.90
CA ARG A 146 14.90 -21.85 2.11
C ARG A 146 16.34 -21.40 2.20
N THR A 147 16.62 -20.10 2.32
CA THR A 147 17.99 -19.55 2.41
C THR A 147 18.54 -19.56 3.83
N GLN A 148 17.68 -19.50 4.84
CA GLN A 148 18.08 -19.76 6.23
C GLN A 148 18.31 -21.27 6.37
N LYS A 149 19.54 -21.74 6.11
CA LYS A 149 19.97 -23.06 6.55
C LYS A 149 19.70 -23.14 8.04
N LEU A 150 18.74 -24.00 8.44
CA LEU A 150 18.58 -24.39 9.83
C LEU A 150 19.97 -24.77 10.39
N PRO A 151 20.38 -24.24 11.56
CA PRO A 151 21.58 -24.74 12.20
C PRO A 151 21.39 -26.24 12.36
N ALA A 152 22.37 -27.01 11.87
CA ALA A 152 22.37 -28.45 12.04
C ALA A 152 22.13 -28.73 13.53
N GLU A 153 21.10 -29.51 13.83
CA GLU A 153 20.84 -30.01 15.18
C GLU A 153 22.15 -30.58 15.72
N ARG A 154 22.72 -29.93 16.72
CA ARG A 154 23.83 -30.51 17.45
C ARG A 154 23.27 -31.62 18.31
N ASN A 155 23.56 -32.81 17.88
CA ASN A 155 23.37 -34.04 18.63
C ASN A 155 24.28 -34.05 19.86
#